data_ca31189cd96326f0c3df0b69910a8b8c
#
_entry.id   ca31189cd96326f0c3df0b69910a8b8c
#
_cell.length_a   1.000
_cell.length_b   1.000
_cell.length_c   1.000
_cell.angle_alpha   90.00
_cell.angle_beta   90.00
_cell.angle_gamma   90.00
#
_symmetry.space_group_name_H-M   'P 1'
#
loop_
_entity.id
_entity.type
_entity.pdbx_description
1 polymer ?
#
loop_
_entity_poly.entity_id
_entity_poly.type
_entity_poly.pdbx_seq_one_letter_code
_entity_poly.pdbx_strand_id
1 'polypeptide(L)'
;MKKGILTCLLLLSAGLLQAALPGVKIEAGPYLQAVTETGFTVVWASDTDAVAWVEVAPDDGSDFYAAERPRYYHSEHGKRIIGRLHRVPVTGLEPGTRYRYRIFTQGILENGGNKGVIPGRIAASRVYKHEPYYATTLNPDKKTISFAVVNDIHGNDSLFRQLLGGVTEKNTDFVVLNGDMTSMIESERQLFDGYLRSASELFAANVPFCFVRGNHENRGAFSYRASDYFPTPTGRFYYTFRHGPAFFVVLDCGEDKPDNDIEYSGLADFDRYRETEADWLKGVVASEEFRQAPLRIVLLHIPPLHYDWHGGREIQRLFMPLLQGAGVDLMLCGHLHKAFYTAAGEDKYDFPVLINSNRECVRVTVEGRKIEAEIRDAAGKIVARHTVRGGRE
;
A
#
# COMPACT_ATOMS: atom_id res chain seq x y z
N MET A 1 -81.31 -7.18 -44.24
CA MET A 1 -80.18 -6.36 -44.36
C MET A 1 -79.71 -6.01 -42.95
N LYS A 2 -78.74 -6.74 -42.41
CA LYS A 2 -78.08 -6.44 -41.09
C LYS A 2 -76.67 -6.15 -41.35
N LYS A 3 -76.24 -4.93 -41.07
CA LYS A 3 -74.80 -4.48 -41.15
C LYS A 3 -74.15 -4.92 -39.88
N GLY A 4 -73.16 -5.80 -39.98
CA GLY A 4 -72.29 -6.14 -38.89
C GLY A 4 -71.10 -5.10 -38.80
N ILE A 5 -70.95 -4.51 -37.63
CA ILE A 5 -69.83 -3.61 -37.31
C ILE A 5 -68.72 -4.47 -36.78
N LEU A 6 -67.65 -4.57 -37.49
CA LEU A 6 -66.40 -5.24 -37.08
C LEU A 6 -65.56 -4.27 -36.27
N THR A 7 -65.54 -4.45 -34.95
CA THR A 7 -64.65 -3.62 -34.04
C THR A 7 -63.31 -4.28 -33.98
N CYS A 8 -62.31 -3.64 -34.63
CA CYS A 8 -60.90 -4.00 -34.45
C CYS A 8 -60.38 -3.48 -33.10
N LEU A 9 -60.13 -4.40 -32.16
CA LEU A 9 -59.34 -4.09 -30.96
C LEU A 9 -57.84 -4.06 -31.35
N LEU A 10 -57.27 -2.88 -31.42
CA LEU A 10 -55.81 -2.69 -31.43
C LEU A 10 -55.30 -2.89 -30.01
N LEU A 11 -54.68 -4.04 -29.73
CA LEU A 11 -53.87 -4.28 -28.56
C LEU A 11 -52.54 -3.53 -28.77
N LEU A 12 -52.43 -2.32 -28.20
CA LEU A 12 -51.12 -1.67 -27.99
C LEU A 12 -50.36 -2.46 -26.91
N SER A 13 -49.44 -3.33 -27.33
CA SER A 13 -48.42 -3.87 -26.46
C SER A 13 -47.43 -2.76 -26.13
N ALA A 14 -47.66 -2.07 -25.04
CA ALA A 14 -46.67 -1.19 -24.43
C ALA A 14 -45.55 -2.10 -23.89
N GLY A 15 -44.54 -2.36 -24.73
CA GLY A 15 -43.28 -2.91 -24.29
C GLY A 15 -42.61 -1.89 -23.36
N LEU A 16 -42.74 -2.07 -22.06
CA LEU A 16 -41.93 -1.38 -21.08
C LEU A 16 -40.48 -1.79 -21.36
N LEU A 17 -39.76 -0.90 -22.06
CA LEU A 17 -38.31 -0.97 -22.10
C LEU A 17 -37.83 -0.72 -20.64
N GLN A 18 -37.67 -1.82 -19.91
CA GLN A 18 -37.08 -1.75 -18.59
C GLN A 18 -35.61 -1.32 -18.79
N ALA A 19 -35.38 -0.01 -18.71
CA ALA A 19 -34.01 0.53 -18.78
C ALA A 19 -33.16 -0.21 -17.75
N ALA A 20 -32.11 -0.87 -18.21
CA ALA A 20 -31.21 -1.57 -17.31
C ALA A 20 -30.66 -0.56 -16.31
N LEU A 21 -30.73 -0.87 -15.01
CA LEU A 21 -30.15 -0.03 -13.97
C LEU A 21 -28.69 0.26 -14.32
N PRO A 22 -28.20 1.51 -14.14
CA PRO A 22 -26.81 1.86 -14.34
C PRO A 22 -25.90 0.90 -13.58
N GLY A 23 -24.89 0.38 -14.27
CA GLY A 23 -23.90 -0.51 -13.66
C GLY A 23 -22.80 0.32 -12.99
N VAL A 24 -22.36 -0.11 -11.82
CA VAL A 24 -21.09 0.34 -11.23
C VAL A 24 -19.95 -0.44 -11.85
N LYS A 25 -18.76 0.17 -11.97
CA LYS A 25 -17.52 -0.48 -12.41
C LYS A 25 -16.43 -0.32 -11.36
N ILE A 26 -15.62 -1.35 -11.22
CA ILE A 26 -14.35 -1.26 -10.49
C ILE A 26 -13.38 -0.52 -11.40
N GLU A 27 -12.93 0.66 -11.00
CA GLU A 27 -12.11 1.55 -11.81
C GLU A 27 -10.61 1.30 -11.62
N ALA A 28 -10.20 1.03 -10.38
CA ALA A 28 -8.82 0.74 -10.03
C ALA A 28 -8.73 -0.18 -8.81
N GLY A 29 -7.66 -0.95 -8.68
CA GLY A 29 -7.48 -1.95 -7.63
C GLY A 29 -8.00 -3.34 -8.04
N PRO A 30 -8.10 -4.30 -7.09
CA PRO A 30 -7.76 -4.10 -5.68
C PRO A 30 -6.26 -4.12 -5.41
N TYR A 31 -5.88 -3.59 -4.25
CA TYR A 31 -4.54 -3.77 -3.69
C TYR A 31 -4.61 -3.95 -2.17
N LEU A 32 -3.61 -4.65 -1.64
CA LEU A 32 -3.51 -5.02 -0.24
C LEU A 32 -2.68 -4.00 0.54
N GLN A 33 -3.22 -3.53 1.67
CA GLN A 33 -2.60 -2.58 2.58
C GLN A 33 -2.76 -3.03 4.04
N ALA A 34 -2.03 -2.39 4.94
CA ALA A 34 -2.14 -2.61 6.39
C ALA A 34 -2.18 -4.10 6.77
N VAL A 35 -1.34 -4.90 6.11
CA VAL A 35 -1.26 -6.34 6.43
C VAL A 35 -0.63 -6.51 7.80
N THR A 36 -1.27 -7.31 8.64
CA THR A 36 -0.86 -7.67 9.99
C THR A 36 -0.84 -9.20 10.15
N GLU A 37 -0.53 -9.68 11.33
CA GLU A 37 -0.62 -11.11 11.66
C GLU A 37 -2.06 -11.64 11.64
N THR A 38 -3.05 -10.76 11.85
CA THR A 38 -4.46 -11.16 12.02
C THR A 38 -5.42 -10.50 11.05
N GLY A 39 -4.89 -9.86 9.99
CA GLY A 39 -5.75 -9.21 9.01
C GLY A 39 -5.01 -8.43 7.92
N PHE A 40 -5.78 -7.83 7.05
CA PHE A 40 -5.32 -6.95 5.98
C PHE A 40 -6.45 -6.00 5.55
N THR A 41 -6.13 -4.94 4.85
CA THR A 41 -7.11 -4.05 4.23
C THR A 41 -7.06 -4.19 2.72
N VAL A 42 -8.22 -4.39 2.09
CA VAL A 42 -8.35 -4.36 0.63
C VAL A 42 -8.83 -2.99 0.20
N VAL A 43 -8.10 -2.36 -0.73
CA VAL A 43 -8.42 -1.02 -1.25
C VAL A 43 -8.71 -1.08 -2.74
N TRP A 44 -9.78 -0.41 -3.17
CA TRP A 44 -10.11 -0.24 -4.60
C TRP A 44 -11.02 0.96 -4.80
N ALA A 45 -11.14 1.42 -6.05
CA ALA A 45 -12.04 2.51 -6.43
C ALA A 45 -13.12 2.05 -7.39
N SER A 46 -14.30 2.68 -7.31
CA SER A 46 -15.40 2.55 -8.26
C SER A 46 -15.64 3.86 -9.01
N ASP A 47 -16.27 3.76 -10.18
CA ASP A 47 -16.61 4.91 -11.04
C ASP A 47 -17.76 5.77 -10.47
N THR A 48 -18.56 5.22 -9.56
CA THR A 48 -19.67 5.91 -8.89
C THR A 48 -19.70 5.58 -7.40
N ASP A 49 -20.49 6.33 -6.64
CA ASP A 49 -20.72 6.04 -5.23
C ASP A 49 -21.32 4.65 -5.03
N ALA A 50 -20.76 3.89 -4.11
CA ALA A 50 -21.12 2.51 -3.86
C ALA A 50 -20.95 2.12 -2.40
N VAL A 51 -21.62 1.04 -1.99
CA VAL A 51 -21.28 0.26 -0.79
C VAL A 51 -20.48 -0.95 -1.24
N ALA A 52 -19.40 -1.25 -0.52
CA ALA A 52 -18.47 -2.29 -0.92
C ALA A 52 -18.21 -3.30 0.19
N TRP A 53 -17.87 -4.53 -0.18
CA TRP A 53 -17.48 -5.58 0.76
C TRP A 53 -16.48 -6.56 0.15
N VAL A 54 -15.81 -7.27 1.03
CA VAL A 54 -14.88 -8.38 0.71
C VAL A 54 -15.48 -9.66 1.27
N GLU A 55 -15.48 -10.73 0.47
CA GLU A 55 -15.75 -12.10 0.92
C GLU A 55 -14.42 -12.87 1.00
N VAL A 56 -14.21 -13.63 2.06
CA VAL A 56 -12.97 -14.36 2.34
C VAL A 56 -13.24 -15.84 2.52
N ALA A 57 -12.36 -16.64 1.94
CA ALA A 57 -12.36 -18.10 2.06
C ALA A 57 -10.97 -18.61 2.47
N PRO A 58 -10.86 -19.74 3.20
CA PRO A 58 -9.57 -20.39 3.40
C PRO A 58 -8.98 -20.86 2.07
N ASP A 59 -7.65 -20.94 1.98
CA ASP A 59 -6.96 -21.52 0.83
C ASP A 59 -6.66 -23.00 1.08
N ASP A 60 -7.73 -23.81 1.14
CA ASP A 60 -7.71 -25.22 1.52
C ASP A 60 -8.03 -26.18 0.37
N GLY A 61 -8.08 -25.66 -0.87
CA GLY A 61 -8.42 -26.43 -2.07
C GLY A 61 -9.93 -26.69 -2.25
N SER A 62 -10.79 -26.28 -1.31
CA SER A 62 -12.25 -26.35 -1.47
C SER A 62 -12.77 -25.36 -2.50
N ASP A 63 -13.99 -25.53 -2.98
CA ASP A 63 -14.68 -24.48 -3.75
C ASP A 63 -14.83 -23.22 -2.91
N PHE A 64 -14.71 -22.04 -3.54
CA PHE A 64 -14.79 -20.76 -2.83
C PHE A 64 -16.12 -20.65 -2.06
N TYR A 65 -17.20 -21.14 -2.63
CA TYR A 65 -18.56 -21.14 -2.05
C TYR A 65 -18.99 -22.49 -1.49
N ALA A 66 -18.06 -23.39 -1.14
CA ALA A 66 -18.40 -24.62 -0.44
C ALA A 66 -19.14 -24.38 0.89
N ALA A 67 -18.99 -23.18 1.47
CA ALA A 67 -19.73 -22.68 2.62
C ALA A 67 -20.06 -21.21 2.44
N GLU A 68 -21.00 -20.70 3.23
CA GLU A 68 -21.24 -19.25 3.32
C GLU A 68 -19.97 -18.53 3.76
N ARG A 69 -19.65 -17.41 3.11
CA ARG A 69 -18.44 -16.64 3.37
C ARG A 69 -18.72 -15.41 4.21
N PRO A 70 -17.87 -15.12 5.20
CA PRO A 70 -17.99 -13.89 5.96
C PRO A 70 -17.82 -12.69 5.02
N ARG A 71 -18.60 -11.63 5.28
CA ARG A 71 -18.54 -10.37 4.55
C ARG A 71 -17.97 -9.28 5.43
N TYR A 72 -16.90 -8.66 4.96
CA TYR A 72 -16.26 -7.52 5.60
C TYR A 72 -16.63 -6.25 4.83
N TYR A 73 -16.94 -5.17 5.55
CA TYR A 73 -17.43 -3.93 4.96
C TYR A 73 -16.54 -2.75 5.36
N HIS A 74 -16.47 -1.76 4.49
CA HIS A 74 -15.97 -0.44 4.89
C HIS A 74 -17.01 0.22 5.78
N SER A 75 -16.73 0.31 7.08
CA SER A 75 -17.64 0.85 8.07
C SER A 75 -16.89 1.76 9.03
N GLU A 76 -17.46 2.94 9.31
CA GLU A 76 -16.93 3.90 10.28
C GLU A 76 -18.03 4.25 11.29
N HIS A 77 -17.68 4.22 12.57
CA HIS A 77 -18.62 4.50 13.66
C HIS A 77 -19.95 3.71 13.59
N GLY A 78 -19.88 2.46 13.14
CA GLY A 78 -21.03 1.57 13.02
C GLY A 78 -21.88 1.77 11.76
N LYS A 79 -21.46 2.61 10.81
CA LYS A 79 -22.16 2.87 9.57
C LYS A 79 -21.31 2.45 8.35
N ARG A 80 -21.92 1.74 7.40
CA ARG A 80 -21.28 1.41 6.12
C ARG A 80 -21.07 2.69 5.32
N ILE A 81 -19.87 2.86 4.77
CA ILE A 81 -19.51 4.04 4.00
C ILE A 81 -20.02 3.90 2.57
N ILE A 82 -20.66 4.96 2.08
CA ILE A 82 -21.01 5.15 0.67
C ILE A 82 -19.96 6.10 0.09
N GLY A 83 -19.29 5.69 -0.97
CA GLY A 83 -18.28 6.49 -1.63
C GLY A 83 -17.67 5.75 -2.80
N ARG A 84 -16.65 6.37 -3.42
CA ARG A 84 -15.95 5.81 -4.58
C ARG A 84 -14.67 5.06 -4.18
N LEU A 85 -14.00 5.49 -3.13
CA LEU A 85 -12.83 4.81 -2.58
C LEU A 85 -13.27 3.85 -1.47
N HIS A 86 -12.94 2.58 -1.61
CA HIS A 86 -13.31 1.51 -0.70
C HIS A 86 -12.07 1.01 0.03
N ARG A 87 -12.13 0.99 1.37
CA ARG A 87 -11.08 0.50 2.28
C ARG A 87 -11.75 -0.52 3.21
N VAL A 88 -11.65 -1.78 2.86
CA VAL A 88 -12.34 -2.85 3.60
C VAL A 88 -11.35 -3.59 4.47
N PRO A 89 -11.38 -3.39 5.80
CA PRO A 89 -10.54 -4.15 6.72
C PRO A 89 -11.10 -5.57 6.87
N VAL A 90 -10.24 -6.55 6.71
CA VAL A 90 -10.48 -7.97 6.99
C VAL A 90 -9.70 -8.30 8.25
N THR A 91 -10.37 -8.79 9.27
CA THR A 91 -9.80 -9.02 10.62
C THR A 91 -10.19 -10.39 11.16
N GLY A 92 -9.54 -10.83 12.24
CA GLY A 92 -9.85 -12.11 12.89
C GLY A 92 -9.29 -13.30 12.12
N LEU A 93 -8.20 -13.11 11.40
CA LEU A 93 -7.49 -14.14 10.64
C LEU A 93 -6.35 -14.74 11.46
N GLU A 94 -5.88 -15.92 11.03
CA GLU A 94 -4.74 -16.59 11.64
C GLU A 94 -3.41 -16.08 11.08
N PRO A 95 -2.36 -15.96 11.88
CA PRO A 95 -1.02 -15.58 11.43
C PRO A 95 -0.43 -16.52 10.38
N GLY A 96 0.32 -15.96 9.44
CA GLY A 96 1.05 -16.73 8.43
C GLY A 96 0.16 -17.57 7.52
N THR A 97 -1.10 -17.23 7.40
CA THR A 97 -2.11 -18.02 6.70
C THR A 97 -2.52 -17.35 5.40
N ARG A 98 -2.58 -18.14 4.33
CA ARG A 98 -3.01 -17.71 3.02
C ARG A 98 -4.53 -17.87 2.88
N TYR A 99 -5.19 -16.79 2.43
CA TYR A 99 -6.63 -16.71 2.20
C TYR A 99 -6.92 -16.37 0.75
N ARG A 100 -8.09 -16.77 0.28
CA ARG A 100 -8.68 -16.36 -0.99
C ARG A 100 -9.70 -15.28 -0.71
N TYR A 101 -9.77 -14.25 -1.58
CA TYR A 101 -10.77 -13.21 -1.41
C TYR A 101 -11.37 -12.73 -2.74
N ARG A 102 -12.56 -12.14 -2.63
CA ARG A 102 -13.30 -11.50 -3.73
C ARG A 102 -13.85 -10.16 -3.27
N ILE A 103 -13.86 -9.18 -4.15
CA ILE A 103 -14.42 -7.86 -3.88
C ILE A 103 -15.76 -7.69 -4.59
N PHE A 104 -16.66 -6.96 -3.94
CA PHE A 104 -17.99 -6.64 -4.41
C PHE A 104 -18.27 -5.17 -4.19
N THR A 105 -18.91 -4.55 -5.18
CA THR A 105 -19.22 -3.12 -5.18
C THR A 105 -20.65 -2.95 -5.67
N GLN A 106 -21.56 -2.48 -4.80
CA GLN A 106 -22.94 -2.19 -5.14
C GLN A 106 -23.14 -0.69 -5.32
N GLY A 107 -23.38 -0.26 -6.54
CA GLY A 107 -23.65 1.14 -6.83
C GLY A 107 -24.84 1.67 -6.05
N ILE A 108 -24.83 2.95 -5.73
CA ILE A 108 -25.93 3.65 -5.07
C ILE A 108 -26.50 4.65 -6.08
N LEU A 109 -27.76 4.42 -6.49
CA LEU A 109 -28.47 5.27 -7.45
C LEU A 109 -29.00 6.55 -6.80
N GLU A 110 -29.47 6.42 -5.57
CA GLU A 110 -29.97 7.54 -4.77
C GLU A 110 -29.66 7.31 -3.29
N ASN A 111 -29.13 8.34 -2.64
CA ASN A 111 -28.91 8.35 -1.20
C ASN A 111 -29.78 9.40 -0.53
N GLY A 112 -31.00 9.06 -0.19
CA GLY A 112 -31.95 9.90 0.56
C GLY A 112 -31.72 9.87 2.07
N GLY A 113 -30.65 9.26 2.56
CA GLY A 113 -30.40 9.10 3.99
C GLY A 113 -31.53 8.34 4.69
N ASN A 114 -32.16 8.98 5.68
CA ASN A 114 -33.29 8.39 6.41
C ASN A 114 -34.57 8.22 5.56
N LYS A 115 -34.63 8.82 4.37
CA LYS A 115 -35.72 8.64 3.42
C LYS A 115 -35.55 7.38 2.55
N GLY A 116 -34.44 6.69 2.72
CA GLY A 116 -34.11 5.45 1.99
C GLY A 116 -32.93 5.60 1.05
N VAL A 117 -32.35 4.47 0.69
CA VAL A 117 -31.25 4.35 -0.27
C VAL A 117 -31.69 3.42 -1.38
N ILE A 118 -31.52 3.84 -2.64
CA ILE A 118 -31.84 3.01 -3.81
C ILE A 118 -30.55 2.37 -4.30
N PRO A 119 -30.38 1.05 -4.11
CA PRO A 119 -29.20 0.34 -4.59
C PRO A 119 -29.27 0.09 -6.09
N GLY A 120 -28.13 0.14 -6.75
CA GLY A 120 -27.92 -0.23 -8.13
C GLY A 120 -27.45 -1.69 -8.29
N ARG A 121 -26.82 -1.95 -9.44
CA ARG A 121 -26.20 -3.25 -9.74
C ARG A 121 -24.93 -3.47 -8.91
N ILE A 122 -24.56 -4.74 -8.80
CA ILE A 122 -23.33 -5.18 -8.15
C ILE A 122 -22.29 -5.46 -9.25
N ALA A 123 -21.11 -4.87 -9.12
CA ALA A 123 -19.89 -5.34 -9.77
C ALA A 123 -19.12 -6.24 -8.81
N ALA A 124 -18.59 -7.33 -9.31
CA ALA A 124 -17.80 -8.27 -8.53
C ALA A 124 -16.54 -8.66 -9.31
N SER A 125 -15.43 -8.81 -8.60
CA SER A 125 -14.18 -9.27 -9.19
C SER A 125 -14.07 -10.79 -9.11
N ARG A 126 -13.49 -11.38 -10.16
CA ARG A 126 -13.03 -12.77 -10.11
C ARG A 126 -14.07 -13.76 -9.57
N VAL A 127 -15.33 -13.64 -10.04
CA VAL A 127 -16.44 -14.55 -9.67
C VAL A 127 -16.58 -15.69 -10.69
N TYR A 128 -17.33 -16.71 -10.33
CA TYR A 128 -17.62 -17.92 -11.12
C TYR A 128 -16.35 -18.68 -11.52
N LYS A 129 -16.01 -18.70 -12.80
CA LYS A 129 -14.87 -19.46 -13.37
C LYS A 129 -13.51 -18.78 -13.20
N HIS A 130 -13.47 -17.58 -12.63
CA HIS A 130 -12.22 -16.88 -12.40
C HIS A 130 -11.64 -17.21 -11.03
N GLU A 131 -10.34 -17.44 -11.00
CA GLU A 131 -9.61 -17.61 -9.73
C GLU A 131 -9.80 -16.37 -8.85
N PRO A 132 -10.03 -16.55 -7.53
CA PRO A 132 -10.08 -15.45 -6.59
C PRO A 132 -8.71 -14.75 -6.47
N TYR A 133 -8.67 -13.63 -5.80
CA TYR A 133 -7.42 -13.05 -5.32
C TYR A 133 -6.95 -13.77 -4.06
N TYR A 134 -5.69 -13.58 -3.72
CA TYR A 134 -5.06 -14.18 -2.54
C TYR A 134 -4.51 -13.09 -1.63
N ALA A 135 -4.45 -13.38 -0.34
CA ALA A 135 -3.77 -12.54 0.64
C ALA A 135 -3.16 -13.46 1.71
N THR A 136 -1.94 -13.15 2.13
CA THR A 136 -1.27 -13.89 3.20
C THR A 136 -1.01 -12.94 4.36
N THR A 137 -1.42 -13.31 5.57
CA THR A 137 -1.15 -12.56 6.79
C THR A 137 0.33 -12.62 7.16
N LEU A 138 0.84 -11.64 7.90
CA LEU A 138 2.23 -11.65 8.36
C LEU A 138 2.50 -12.85 9.26
N ASN A 139 3.73 -13.32 9.22
CA ASN A 139 4.18 -14.45 10.03
C ASN A 139 5.52 -14.12 10.70
N PRO A 140 5.54 -13.82 12.01
CA PRO A 140 6.77 -13.55 12.74
C PRO A 140 7.70 -14.76 12.87
N ASP A 141 7.18 -15.98 12.69
CA ASP A 141 7.94 -17.23 12.78
C ASP A 141 8.50 -17.72 11.43
N LYS A 142 8.20 -17.01 10.33
CA LYS A 142 8.74 -17.36 9.01
C LYS A 142 10.26 -17.23 9.01
N LYS A 143 10.95 -18.26 8.50
CA LYS A 143 12.43 -18.34 8.59
C LYS A 143 13.13 -17.49 7.53
N THR A 144 12.53 -17.39 6.34
CA THR A 144 13.08 -16.63 5.21
C THR A 144 11.99 -15.71 4.67
N ILE A 145 12.30 -14.45 4.51
CA ILE A 145 11.41 -13.47 3.88
C ILE A 145 12.11 -12.82 2.67
N SER A 146 11.32 -12.41 1.71
CA SER A 146 11.80 -11.75 0.51
C SER A 146 10.94 -10.52 0.22
N PHE A 147 11.55 -9.39 -0.09
CA PHE A 147 10.83 -8.20 -0.51
C PHE A 147 11.58 -7.42 -1.60
N ALA A 148 10.85 -6.58 -2.30
CA ALA A 148 11.39 -5.72 -3.35
C ALA A 148 11.22 -4.25 -2.95
N VAL A 149 12.19 -3.40 -3.29
CA VAL A 149 12.16 -1.95 -2.99
C VAL A 149 12.36 -1.18 -4.28
N VAL A 150 11.46 -0.23 -4.56
CA VAL A 150 11.58 0.78 -5.62
C VAL A 150 11.24 2.15 -5.04
N ASN A 151 11.78 3.20 -5.64
CA ASN A 151 11.61 4.59 -5.21
C ASN A 151 11.75 5.53 -6.41
N ASP A 152 11.34 6.79 -6.24
CA ASP A 152 11.58 7.88 -7.21
C ASP A 152 11.07 7.54 -8.63
N ILE A 153 9.92 6.91 -8.72
CA ILE A 153 9.29 6.52 -10.00
C ILE A 153 8.72 7.75 -10.72
N HIS A 154 8.24 8.74 -9.97
CA HIS A 154 7.71 10.01 -10.50
C HIS A 154 6.66 9.83 -11.61
N GLY A 155 5.79 8.83 -11.47
CA GLY A 155 4.71 8.52 -12.42
C GLY A 155 5.19 7.86 -13.71
N ASN A 156 6.44 7.39 -13.79
CA ASN A 156 6.95 6.62 -14.93
C ASN A 156 6.46 5.17 -14.87
N ASP A 157 5.22 4.96 -15.30
CA ASP A 157 4.55 3.66 -15.26
C ASP A 157 5.31 2.56 -16.05
N SER A 158 5.92 2.92 -17.17
CA SER A 158 6.71 1.96 -17.96
C SER A 158 7.91 1.42 -17.17
N LEU A 159 8.63 2.30 -16.48
CA LEU A 159 9.75 1.89 -15.61
C LEU A 159 9.26 1.06 -14.42
N PHE A 160 8.17 1.49 -13.77
CA PHE A 160 7.55 0.74 -12.67
C PHE A 160 7.24 -0.70 -13.07
N ARG A 161 6.62 -0.90 -14.24
CA ARG A 161 6.30 -2.23 -14.78
C ARG A 161 7.55 -3.06 -15.08
N GLN A 162 8.61 -2.44 -15.58
CA GLN A 162 9.88 -3.14 -15.84
C GLN A 162 10.54 -3.61 -14.54
N LEU A 163 10.63 -2.74 -13.54
CA LEU A 163 11.29 -3.04 -12.27
C LEU A 163 10.54 -4.09 -11.43
N LEU A 164 9.21 -4.11 -11.48
CA LEU A 164 8.37 -4.98 -10.64
C LEU A 164 7.65 -6.09 -11.41
N GLY A 165 7.80 -6.20 -12.73
CA GLY A 165 7.12 -7.22 -13.55
C GLY A 165 7.46 -8.67 -13.20
N GLY A 166 8.55 -8.91 -12.45
CA GLY A 166 8.91 -10.23 -11.93
C GLY A 166 8.44 -10.55 -10.52
N VAL A 167 7.65 -9.66 -9.88
CA VAL A 167 7.10 -9.88 -8.55
C VAL A 167 5.95 -10.89 -8.60
N THR A 168 6.03 -11.92 -7.77
CA THR A 168 4.99 -12.94 -7.62
C THR A 168 4.88 -13.37 -6.16
N GLU A 169 3.76 -13.92 -5.75
CA GLU A 169 3.54 -14.51 -4.43
C GLU A 169 4.56 -15.61 -4.05
N LYS A 170 5.23 -16.22 -5.06
CA LYS A 170 6.20 -17.28 -4.84
C LYS A 170 7.59 -16.76 -4.48
N ASN A 171 7.91 -15.53 -4.84
CA ASN A 171 9.25 -14.96 -4.70
C ASN A 171 9.30 -13.64 -3.94
N THR A 172 8.15 -13.12 -3.49
CA THR A 172 8.09 -11.82 -2.82
C THR A 172 6.96 -11.83 -1.81
N ASP A 173 7.28 -11.57 -0.56
CA ASP A 173 6.29 -11.46 0.52
C ASP A 173 5.57 -10.12 0.49
N PHE A 174 6.30 -9.05 0.21
CA PHE A 174 5.75 -7.70 0.05
C PHE A 174 6.68 -6.83 -0.81
N VAL A 175 6.15 -5.73 -1.29
CA VAL A 175 6.92 -4.68 -2.00
C VAL A 175 7.01 -3.45 -1.11
N VAL A 176 8.13 -2.72 -1.16
CA VAL A 176 8.27 -1.40 -0.56
C VAL A 176 8.27 -0.36 -1.67
N LEU A 177 7.27 0.48 -1.68
CA LEU A 177 7.22 1.69 -2.48
C LEU A 177 7.83 2.81 -1.62
N ASN A 178 9.13 3.04 -1.81
CA ASN A 178 9.93 3.84 -0.87
C ASN A 178 9.98 5.33 -1.27
N GLY A 179 8.82 5.92 -1.50
CA GLY A 179 8.62 7.34 -1.72
C GLY A 179 8.87 7.82 -3.15
N ASP A 180 8.34 9.01 -3.44
CA ASP A 180 8.43 9.70 -4.71
C ASP A 180 7.90 8.86 -5.89
N MET A 181 6.82 8.13 -5.65
CA MET A 181 6.15 7.35 -6.68
C MET A 181 5.46 8.24 -7.70
N THR A 182 5.11 9.47 -7.31
CA THR A 182 4.58 10.54 -8.17
C THR A 182 5.30 11.86 -7.88
N SER A 183 5.34 12.78 -8.85
CA SER A 183 5.98 14.09 -8.66
C SER A 183 5.11 15.06 -7.85
N MET A 184 3.79 14.93 -7.91
CA MET A 184 2.81 15.68 -7.11
C MET A 184 1.45 15.03 -7.22
N ILE A 185 0.56 15.31 -6.27
CA ILE A 185 -0.79 14.75 -6.20
C ILE A 185 -1.81 15.88 -6.33
N GLU A 186 -2.15 16.24 -7.55
CA GLU A 186 -3.17 17.27 -7.85
C GLU A 186 -4.59 16.68 -7.79
N SER A 187 -4.72 15.39 -8.05
CA SER A 187 -5.97 14.65 -8.01
C SER A 187 -5.69 13.16 -7.77
N GLU A 188 -6.72 12.38 -7.51
CA GLU A 188 -6.69 10.93 -7.44
C GLU A 188 -6.01 10.26 -8.66
N ARG A 189 -6.09 10.93 -9.82
CA ARG A 189 -5.54 10.42 -11.08
C ARG A 189 -4.03 10.17 -11.01
N GLN A 190 -3.25 11.05 -10.39
CA GLN A 190 -1.80 10.86 -10.27
C GLN A 190 -1.43 9.61 -9.46
N LEU A 191 -2.25 9.23 -8.50
CA LEU A 191 -2.06 7.99 -7.76
C LEU A 191 -2.39 6.76 -8.63
N PHE A 192 -3.57 6.74 -9.26
CA PHE A 192 -4.01 5.58 -10.02
C PHE A 192 -3.25 5.39 -11.31
N ASP A 193 -3.14 6.41 -12.14
CA ASP A 193 -2.49 6.32 -13.46
C ASP A 193 -0.95 6.34 -13.31
N GLY A 194 -0.42 6.89 -12.22
CA GLY A 194 1.02 6.95 -11.96
C GLY A 194 1.63 5.58 -11.61
N TYR A 195 0.92 4.75 -10.84
CA TYR A 195 1.47 3.46 -10.41
C TYR A 195 0.46 2.48 -9.76
N LEU A 196 -0.62 2.94 -9.09
CA LEU A 196 -1.50 2.01 -8.34
C LEU A 196 -2.26 1.04 -9.24
N ARG A 197 -2.65 1.49 -10.44
CA ARG A 197 -3.30 0.62 -11.44
C ARG A 197 -2.35 -0.47 -11.89
N SER A 198 -1.12 -0.11 -12.21
CA SER A 198 -0.08 -1.05 -12.60
C SER A 198 0.33 -1.97 -11.46
N ALA A 199 0.44 -1.47 -10.23
CA ALA A 199 0.68 -2.28 -9.06
C ALA A 199 -0.39 -3.36 -8.89
N SER A 200 -1.68 -2.98 -9.02
CA SER A 200 -2.80 -3.91 -8.91
C SER A 200 -2.80 -4.99 -10.00
N GLU A 201 -2.44 -4.61 -11.23
CA GLU A 201 -2.34 -5.53 -12.37
C GLU A 201 -1.16 -6.50 -12.24
N LEU A 202 -0.02 -6.03 -11.73
CA LEU A 202 1.21 -6.81 -11.65
C LEU A 202 1.26 -7.71 -10.42
N PHE A 203 0.96 -7.17 -9.23
CA PHE A 203 1.19 -7.91 -7.98
C PHE A 203 0.26 -7.52 -6.84
N ALA A 204 -0.13 -6.24 -6.70
CA ALA A 204 -0.65 -5.71 -5.45
C ALA A 204 -2.02 -6.26 -5.04
N ALA A 205 -2.72 -6.93 -5.96
CA ALA A 205 -3.93 -7.69 -5.64
C ALA A 205 -3.65 -8.96 -4.81
N ASN A 206 -2.41 -9.48 -4.84
CA ASN A 206 -2.03 -10.72 -4.15
C ASN A 206 -0.81 -10.56 -3.24
N VAL A 207 0.13 -9.68 -3.60
CA VAL A 207 1.33 -9.35 -2.82
C VAL A 207 1.14 -7.94 -2.26
N PRO A 208 1.09 -7.75 -0.94
CA PRO A 208 0.91 -6.43 -0.36
C PRO A 208 2.10 -5.52 -0.64
N PHE A 209 1.90 -4.23 -0.48
CA PHE A 209 3.01 -3.29 -0.45
C PHE A 209 2.98 -2.39 0.79
N CYS A 210 4.17 -2.11 1.28
CA CYS A 210 4.45 -1.10 2.28
C CYS A 210 4.68 0.22 1.57
N PHE A 211 3.90 1.24 1.89
CA PHE A 211 4.10 2.58 1.36
C PHE A 211 4.91 3.40 2.36
N VAL A 212 6.05 3.93 1.90
CA VAL A 212 6.88 4.90 2.61
C VAL A 212 6.70 6.22 1.89
N ARG A 213 6.22 7.24 2.59
CA ARG A 213 5.95 8.54 1.96
C ARG A 213 7.28 9.26 1.63
N GLY A 214 7.41 9.73 0.38
CA GLY A 214 8.47 10.63 -0.03
C GLY A 214 8.05 12.10 0.11
N ASN A 215 8.96 13.00 -0.18
CA ASN A 215 8.67 14.44 -0.11
C ASN A 215 7.73 14.90 -1.23
N HIS A 216 7.75 14.28 -2.39
CA HIS A 216 6.86 14.60 -3.50
C HIS A 216 5.39 14.21 -3.25
N GLU A 217 5.12 13.23 -2.40
CA GLU A 217 3.74 12.89 -2.02
C GLU A 217 3.08 13.94 -1.12
N ASN A 218 3.83 14.91 -0.62
CA ASN A 218 3.27 16.06 0.13
C ASN A 218 2.83 17.21 -0.78
N ARG A 219 3.17 17.17 -2.07
CA ARG A 219 2.95 18.24 -3.04
C ARG A 219 1.67 18.04 -3.84
N GLY A 220 1.03 19.15 -4.19
CA GLY A 220 -0.21 19.20 -4.97
C GLY A 220 -1.47 19.33 -4.11
N ALA A 221 -2.52 19.85 -4.71
CA ALA A 221 -3.76 20.23 -4.03
C ALA A 221 -4.53 19.06 -3.41
N PHE A 222 -4.25 17.81 -3.82
CA PHE A 222 -4.90 16.59 -3.33
C PHE A 222 -4.02 15.79 -2.37
N SER A 223 -2.78 16.21 -2.13
CA SER A 223 -1.79 15.45 -1.33
C SER A 223 -2.26 15.12 0.10
N TYR A 224 -3.04 16.00 0.73
CA TYR A 224 -3.61 15.79 2.06
C TYR A 224 -4.55 14.56 2.13
N ARG A 225 -5.05 14.08 0.98
CA ARG A 225 -5.90 12.89 0.87
C ARG A 225 -5.10 11.60 0.64
N ALA A 226 -3.77 11.67 0.50
CA ALA A 226 -2.94 10.49 0.21
C ALA A 226 -3.14 9.36 1.24
N SER A 227 -3.31 9.69 2.53
CA SER A 227 -3.56 8.70 3.59
C SER A 227 -4.83 7.87 3.38
N ASP A 228 -5.81 8.36 2.62
CA ASP A 228 -7.02 7.61 2.31
C ASP A 228 -6.74 6.39 1.41
N TYR A 229 -5.66 6.47 0.60
CA TYR A 229 -5.26 5.43 -0.36
C TYR A 229 -4.25 4.45 0.24
N PHE A 230 -3.57 4.84 1.30
CA PHE A 230 -2.53 4.05 1.97
C PHE A 230 -2.86 3.85 3.45
N PRO A 231 -3.94 3.11 3.77
CA PRO A 231 -4.23 2.79 5.16
C PRO A 231 -3.07 2.03 5.79
N THR A 232 -2.70 2.42 7.01
CA THR A 232 -1.66 1.80 7.81
C THR A 232 -2.23 1.32 9.14
N PRO A 233 -1.55 0.44 9.89
CA PRO A 233 -2.04 0.00 11.18
C PRO A 233 -2.25 1.13 12.20
N THR A 234 -1.52 2.23 12.05
CA THR A 234 -1.55 3.39 12.98
C THR A 234 -2.39 4.55 12.48
N GLY A 235 -2.83 4.53 11.21
CA GLY A 235 -3.44 5.68 10.53
C GLY A 235 -2.45 6.82 10.23
N ARG A 236 -1.14 6.59 10.39
CA ARG A 236 -0.04 7.53 10.12
C ARG A 236 0.88 6.95 9.07
N PHE A 237 1.71 7.76 8.42
CA PHE A 237 2.70 7.26 7.47
C PHE A 237 3.95 6.67 8.14
N TYR A 238 4.07 6.75 9.45
CA TYR A 238 5.09 6.06 10.22
C TYR A 238 4.47 4.97 11.10
N TYR A 239 5.04 3.79 11.05
CA TYR A 239 4.53 2.60 11.74
C TYR A 239 5.59 1.51 11.81
N THR A 240 5.28 0.44 12.52
CA THR A 240 6.13 -0.76 12.59
C THR A 240 5.35 -1.99 12.20
N PHE A 241 6.06 -3.01 11.75
CA PHE A 241 5.51 -4.35 11.58
C PHE A 241 6.63 -5.39 11.73
N ARG A 242 6.25 -6.64 12.02
CA ARG A 242 7.18 -7.74 12.09
C ARG A 242 6.82 -8.80 11.06
N HIS A 243 7.82 -9.25 10.30
CA HIS A 243 7.67 -10.38 9.39
C HIS A 243 8.93 -11.22 9.39
N GLY A 244 8.79 -12.52 9.67
CA GLY A 244 9.92 -13.41 9.86
C GLY A 244 10.90 -12.89 10.93
N PRO A 245 12.20 -12.94 10.66
CA PRO A 245 13.23 -12.51 11.62
C PRO A 245 13.37 -11.00 11.73
N ALA A 246 12.70 -10.20 10.86
CA ALA A 246 12.90 -8.76 10.78
C ALA A 246 11.75 -7.96 11.41
N PHE A 247 12.13 -6.98 12.22
CA PHE A 247 11.29 -5.89 12.69
C PHE A 247 11.53 -4.68 11.80
N PHE A 248 10.48 -4.19 11.18
CA PHE A 248 10.52 -3.06 10.26
C PHE A 248 10.05 -1.79 10.98
N VAL A 249 10.81 -0.72 10.81
CA VAL A 249 10.44 0.64 11.21
C VAL A 249 10.29 1.46 9.95
N VAL A 250 9.05 1.86 9.65
CA VAL A 250 8.73 2.77 8.55
C VAL A 250 8.69 4.17 9.11
N LEU A 251 9.52 5.05 8.55
CA LEU A 251 9.60 6.46 8.93
C LEU A 251 9.12 7.34 7.78
N ASP A 252 8.59 8.48 8.15
CA ASP A 252 8.10 9.50 7.23
C ASP A 252 9.08 10.68 7.20
N CYS A 253 9.65 10.95 6.04
CA CYS A 253 10.60 12.05 5.92
C CYS A 253 9.97 13.45 5.96
N GLY A 254 8.66 13.57 5.76
CA GLY A 254 8.03 14.86 5.50
C GLY A 254 8.54 15.49 4.19
N GLU A 255 8.74 16.80 4.18
CA GLU A 255 9.28 17.54 3.04
C GLU A 255 10.79 17.82 3.18
N ASP A 256 11.43 18.18 2.06
CA ASP A 256 12.88 18.41 1.99
C ASP A 256 13.29 19.85 2.29
N LYS A 257 12.37 20.81 2.20
CA LYS A 257 12.59 22.24 2.47
C LYS A 257 12.04 22.64 3.85
N PRO A 258 12.47 23.80 4.39
CA PRO A 258 11.92 24.30 5.64
C PRO A 258 10.46 24.74 5.50
N ASP A 259 9.68 24.69 6.57
CA ASP A 259 8.24 24.98 6.57
C ASP A 259 7.91 26.41 6.10
N ASN A 260 8.85 27.35 6.20
CA ASN A 260 8.68 28.72 5.70
C ASN A 260 9.09 28.92 4.24
N ASP A 261 9.38 27.84 3.51
CA ASP A 261 9.65 27.93 2.06
C ASP A 261 8.41 28.46 1.31
N ILE A 262 8.66 29.33 0.34
CA ILE A 262 7.59 29.99 -0.44
C ILE A 262 6.70 28.98 -1.19
N GLU A 263 7.25 27.82 -1.56
CA GLU A 263 6.50 26.79 -2.28
C GLU A 263 5.37 26.19 -1.45
N TYR A 264 5.46 26.25 -0.12
CA TYR A 264 4.43 25.69 0.77
C TYR A 264 3.33 26.68 1.13
N SER A 265 3.47 27.94 0.74
CA SER A 265 2.44 28.99 0.96
C SER A 265 1.97 29.09 2.43
N GLY A 266 2.85 28.78 3.39
CA GLY A 266 2.52 28.80 4.83
C GLY A 266 1.63 27.63 5.29
N LEU A 267 1.52 26.55 4.52
CA LEU A 267 0.70 25.39 4.84
C LEU A 267 1.51 24.20 5.39
N ALA A 268 2.86 24.29 5.39
CA ALA A 268 3.73 23.24 5.92
C ALA A 268 3.83 23.32 7.45
N ASP A 269 3.91 22.18 8.10
CA ASP A 269 4.17 21.98 9.54
C ASP A 269 5.00 20.68 9.72
N PHE A 270 5.93 20.44 8.78
CA PHE A 270 6.69 19.18 8.73
C PHE A 270 7.76 19.10 9.81
N ASP A 271 8.31 20.22 10.26
CA ASP A 271 9.31 20.22 11.33
C ASP A 271 8.69 19.73 12.63
N ARG A 272 7.51 20.22 12.99
CA ARG A 272 6.76 19.77 14.16
C ARG A 272 6.24 18.33 13.98
N TYR A 273 5.87 17.96 12.78
CA TYR A 273 5.44 16.59 12.47
C TYR A 273 6.57 15.61 12.74
N ARG A 274 7.81 15.90 12.31
CA ARG A 274 9.01 15.08 12.58
C ARG A 274 9.35 15.01 14.07
N GLU A 275 9.17 16.08 14.83
CA GLU A 275 9.32 16.05 16.29
C GLU A 275 8.34 15.08 16.96
N THR A 276 7.07 15.09 16.53
CA THR A 276 6.05 14.14 17.01
C THR A 276 6.42 12.70 16.62
N GLU A 277 6.94 12.49 15.43
CA GLU A 277 7.41 11.19 14.97
C GLU A 277 8.64 10.72 15.75
N ALA A 278 9.58 11.61 16.06
CA ALA A 278 10.75 11.30 16.88
C ALA A 278 10.35 10.84 18.30
N ASP A 279 9.35 11.47 18.91
CA ASP A 279 8.82 11.03 20.20
C ASP A 279 8.19 9.63 20.12
N TRP A 280 7.49 9.33 19.03
CA TRP A 280 6.99 7.99 18.77
C TRP A 280 8.14 6.99 18.56
N LEU A 281 9.15 7.35 17.74
CA LEU A 281 10.30 6.49 17.45
C LEU A 281 11.09 6.15 18.73
N LYS A 282 11.22 7.10 19.66
CA LYS A 282 11.80 6.86 20.97
C LYS A 282 11.08 5.75 21.73
N GLY A 283 9.74 5.73 21.66
CA GLY A 283 8.95 4.64 22.22
C GLY A 283 9.19 3.31 21.52
N VAL A 284 9.27 3.32 20.18
CA VAL A 284 9.56 2.12 19.37
C VAL A 284 10.90 1.51 19.74
N VAL A 285 11.97 2.30 19.77
CA VAL A 285 13.32 1.82 20.10
C VAL A 285 13.40 1.27 21.54
N ALA A 286 12.58 1.80 22.45
CA ALA A 286 12.48 1.33 23.82
C ALA A 286 11.59 0.10 23.98
N SER A 287 10.81 -0.28 22.97
CA SER A 287 9.89 -1.43 23.05
C SER A 287 10.62 -2.77 23.12
N GLU A 288 9.96 -3.75 23.70
CA GLU A 288 10.49 -5.11 23.83
C GLU A 288 10.56 -5.79 22.46
N GLU A 289 9.54 -5.60 21.63
CA GLU A 289 9.50 -6.14 20.26
C GLU A 289 10.69 -5.68 19.43
N PHE A 290 11.01 -4.38 19.46
CA PHE A 290 12.18 -3.85 18.76
C PHE A 290 13.48 -4.44 19.31
N ARG A 291 13.66 -4.46 20.63
CA ARG A 291 14.90 -4.92 21.27
C ARG A 291 15.15 -6.41 21.10
N GLN A 292 14.10 -7.23 21.10
CA GLN A 292 14.20 -8.68 20.98
C GLN A 292 14.18 -9.17 19.52
N ALA A 293 13.88 -8.30 18.55
CA ALA A 293 13.88 -8.70 17.15
C ALA A 293 15.27 -9.20 16.72
N PRO A 294 15.36 -10.33 16.00
CA PRO A 294 16.63 -10.81 15.44
C PRO A 294 17.31 -9.82 14.52
N LEU A 295 16.52 -9.08 13.74
CA LEU A 295 16.96 -8.02 12.82
C LEU A 295 16.03 -6.81 12.88
N ARG A 296 16.59 -5.63 12.63
CA ARG A 296 15.87 -4.34 12.57
C ARG A 296 16.20 -3.63 11.28
N ILE A 297 15.16 -3.41 10.47
CA ILE A 297 15.30 -2.76 9.17
C ILE A 297 14.50 -1.45 9.20
N VAL A 298 15.16 -0.34 8.86
CA VAL A 298 14.54 0.99 8.79
C VAL A 298 14.28 1.32 7.33
N LEU A 299 13.06 1.77 7.03
CA LEU A 299 12.62 2.24 5.73
C LEU A 299 12.35 3.74 5.82
N LEU A 300 13.05 4.54 5.03
CA LEU A 300 12.95 5.99 5.03
C LEU A 300 13.28 6.51 3.63
N HIS A 301 12.52 7.47 3.11
CA HIS A 301 12.78 7.97 1.77
C HIS A 301 14.02 8.88 1.71
N ILE A 302 14.02 10.01 2.41
CA ILE A 302 15.17 10.94 2.44
C ILE A 302 16.31 10.34 3.30
N PRO A 303 17.51 10.16 2.73
CA PRO A 303 18.60 9.55 3.47
C PRO A 303 19.26 10.53 4.46
N PRO A 304 19.83 10.02 5.57
CA PRO A 304 20.61 10.82 6.51
C PRO A 304 22.07 11.04 6.04
N LEU A 305 22.47 10.49 4.91
CA LEU A 305 23.81 10.58 4.32
C LEU A 305 23.72 11.10 2.88
N HIS A 306 24.80 11.70 2.42
CA HIS A 306 24.94 12.23 1.05
C HIS A 306 23.92 13.32 0.67
N TYR A 307 23.21 13.87 1.65
CA TYR A 307 22.17 14.88 1.47
C TYR A 307 22.22 15.92 2.58
N ASP A 308 22.35 17.20 2.23
CA ASP A 308 22.58 18.30 3.18
C ASP A 308 21.54 19.45 3.00
N TRP A 309 20.28 19.09 2.72
CA TRP A 309 19.18 20.04 2.75
C TRP A 309 18.42 19.94 4.08
N HIS A 310 17.44 20.83 4.28
CA HIS A 310 16.72 20.96 5.54
C HIS A 310 16.14 19.62 6.02
N GLY A 311 15.36 18.92 5.17
CA GLY A 311 14.75 17.63 5.54
C GLY A 311 15.78 16.58 5.99
N GLY A 312 16.91 16.47 5.27
CA GLY A 312 18.00 15.57 5.67
C GLY A 312 18.66 15.96 6.99
N ARG A 313 18.85 17.28 7.23
CA ARG A 313 19.39 17.79 8.50
C ARG A 313 18.45 17.53 9.69
N GLU A 314 17.14 17.69 9.49
CA GLU A 314 16.14 17.39 10.51
C GLU A 314 16.07 15.89 10.83
N ILE A 315 16.15 15.01 9.83
CA ILE A 315 16.31 13.57 10.02
C ILE A 315 17.58 13.26 10.83
N GLN A 316 18.71 13.87 10.48
CA GLN A 316 19.97 13.71 11.23
C GLN A 316 19.84 14.20 12.67
N ARG A 317 19.14 15.30 12.92
CA ARG A 317 18.94 15.89 14.25
C ARG A 317 17.99 15.06 15.12
N LEU A 318 16.90 14.57 14.56
CA LEU A 318 15.79 13.98 15.31
C LEU A 318 15.81 12.45 15.38
N PHE A 319 16.03 11.78 14.24
CA PHE A 319 15.89 10.33 14.16
C PHE A 319 17.22 9.59 14.40
N MET A 320 18.33 10.12 13.87
CA MET A 320 19.60 9.41 13.93
C MET A 320 20.14 9.22 15.35
N PRO A 321 20.02 10.17 16.30
CA PRO A 321 20.42 9.93 17.68
C PRO A 321 19.63 8.82 18.38
N LEU A 322 18.41 8.54 17.93
CA LEU A 322 17.57 7.45 18.46
C LEU A 322 17.94 6.09 17.88
N LEU A 323 18.39 6.06 16.62
CA LEU A 323 18.74 4.83 15.90
C LEU A 323 20.20 4.40 16.12
N GLN A 324 21.10 5.37 16.32
CA GLN A 324 22.51 5.13 16.63
C GLN A 324 22.61 4.35 17.94
N GLY A 325 23.33 3.24 17.92
CA GLY A 325 23.48 2.35 19.09
C GLY A 325 22.24 1.51 19.41
N ALA A 326 21.12 1.67 18.69
CA ALA A 326 19.89 0.89 18.90
C ALA A 326 19.95 -0.52 18.28
N GLY A 327 20.97 -0.79 17.45
CA GLY A 327 21.16 -2.10 16.81
C GLY A 327 20.34 -2.23 15.53
N VAL A 328 20.18 -1.16 14.77
CA VAL A 328 19.67 -1.21 13.40
C VAL A 328 20.63 -2.04 12.55
N ASP A 329 20.08 -2.93 11.72
CA ASP A 329 20.87 -3.83 10.88
C ASP A 329 20.97 -3.35 9.43
N LEU A 330 19.98 -2.58 8.95
CA LEU A 330 19.99 -1.96 7.62
C LEU A 330 19.01 -0.80 7.57
N MET A 331 19.41 0.31 6.94
CA MET A 331 18.51 1.36 6.52
C MET A 331 18.41 1.41 5.00
N LEU A 332 17.18 1.46 4.46
CA LEU A 332 16.90 1.55 3.03
C LEU A 332 16.29 2.91 2.71
N CYS A 333 16.92 3.64 1.77
CA CYS A 333 16.54 4.99 1.38
C CYS A 333 16.40 5.12 -0.15
N GLY A 334 15.87 6.27 -0.60
CA GLY A 334 15.74 6.70 -1.99
C GLY A 334 16.23 8.12 -2.19
N HIS A 335 15.43 8.98 -2.88
CA HIS A 335 15.54 10.42 -2.99
C HIS A 335 16.67 10.95 -3.89
N LEU A 336 17.86 10.35 -3.86
CA LEU A 336 19.03 10.87 -4.56
C LEU A 336 19.10 10.50 -6.04
N HIS A 337 18.20 9.63 -6.52
CA HIS A 337 18.21 9.09 -7.89
C HIS A 337 19.52 8.36 -8.28
N LYS A 338 20.39 8.09 -7.32
CA LYS A 338 21.68 7.40 -7.46
C LYS A 338 21.83 6.37 -6.37
N ALA A 339 22.44 5.23 -6.71
CA ALA A 339 22.72 4.18 -5.75
C ALA A 339 23.98 4.50 -4.93
N PHE A 340 23.87 4.35 -3.61
CA PHE A 340 24.99 4.40 -2.67
C PHE A 340 24.86 3.29 -1.65
N TYR A 341 25.96 2.75 -1.21
CA TYR A 341 26.02 1.86 -0.07
C TYR A 341 27.13 2.31 0.85
N THR A 342 26.79 2.63 2.07
CA THR A 342 27.73 3.00 3.12
C THR A 342 27.68 1.90 4.18
N ALA A 343 28.80 1.24 4.43
CA ALA A 343 28.87 0.17 5.42
C ALA A 343 28.78 0.71 6.85
N ALA A 344 28.44 -0.16 7.80
CA ALA A 344 28.44 0.19 9.22
C ALA A 344 29.80 0.69 9.66
N GLY A 345 29.85 1.87 10.30
CA GLY A 345 31.08 2.48 10.78
C GLY A 345 31.98 3.10 9.70
N GLU A 346 31.61 3.05 8.43
CA GLU A 346 32.34 3.71 7.34
C GLU A 346 32.16 5.24 7.38
N ASP A 347 31.01 5.71 7.83
CA ASP A 347 30.69 7.12 8.06
C ASP A 347 30.13 7.26 9.50
N LYS A 348 29.17 8.13 9.71
CA LYS A 348 28.63 8.55 11.03
C LYS A 348 27.92 7.43 11.80
N TYR A 349 27.38 6.42 11.11
CA TYR A 349 26.43 5.49 11.73
C TYR A 349 27.00 4.09 11.90
N ASP A 350 26.60 3.41 12.99
CA ASP A 350 26.99 2.05 13.34
C ASP A 350 26.17 0.97 12.60
N PHE A 351 25.37 1.37 11.61
CA PHE A 351 24.61 0.51 10.74
C PHE A 351 24.77 0.90 9.27
N PRO A 352 24.61 -0.06 8.35
CA PRO A 352 24.72 0.23 6.93
C PRO A 352 23.50 0.99 6.41
N VAL A 353 23.73 1.90 5.47
CA VAL A 353 22.72 2.67 4.74
C VAL A 353 22.83 2.35 3.25
N LEU A 354 21.75 1.83 2.65
CA LEU A 354 21.62 1.59 1.23
C LEU A 354 20.62 2.60 0.65
N ILE A 355 21.09 3.45 -0.23
CA ILE A 355 20.28 4.39 -1.00
C ILE A 355 20.11 3.79 -2.39
N ASN A 356 18.88 3.52 -2.80
CA ASN A 356 18.60 2.96 -4.11
C ASN A 356 18.45 4.07 -5.16
N SER A 357 18.83 3.78 -6.41
CA SER A 357 18.58 4.70 -7.52
C SER A 357 17.11 4.64 -7.99
N ASN A 358 16.73 5.62 -8.81
CA ASN A 358 15.39 5.66 -9.42
C ASN A 358 15.24 4.75 -10.66
N ARG A 359 16.27 3.97 -11.02
CA ARG A 359 16.28 3.08 -12.21
C ARG A 359 16.49 1.61 -11.87
N GLU A 360 16.51 1.30 -10.59
CA GLU A 360 16.84 -0.01 -10.07
C GLU A 360 15.82 -0.48 -9.04
N CYS A 361 15.74 -1.78 -8.88
CA CYS A 361 14.95 -2.45 -7.85
C CYS A 361 15.91 -3.19 -6.92
N VAL A 362 15.80 -2.97 -5.63
CA VAL A 362 16.50 -3.78 -4.62
C VAL A 362 15.66 -4.98 -4.29
N ARG A 363 16.17 -6.19 -4.53
CA ARG A 363 15.60 -7.45 -4.07
C ARG A 363 16.29 -7.86 -2.78
N VAL A 364 15.55 -7.93 -1.70
CA VAL A 364 16.10 -8.26 -0.38
C VAL A 364 15.60 -9.64 0.02
N THR A 365 16.53 -10.48 0.45
CA THR A 365 16.24 -11.77 1.10
C THR A 365 16.82 -11.74 2.50
N VAL A 366 16.01 -12.10 3.48
CA VAL A 366 16.42 -12.20 4.88
C VAL A 366 16.26 -13.64 5.33
N GLU A 367 17.35 -14.23 5.79
CA GLU A 367 17.38 -15.59 6.32
C GLU A 367 18.14 -15.62 7.67
N GLY A 368 17.44 -15.92 8.74
CA GLY A 368 18.00 -15.84 10.08
C GLY A 368 18.52 -14.44 10.39
N ARG A 369 19.85 -14.28 10.50
CA ARG A 369 20.52 -13.00 10.72
C ARG A 369 21.25 -12.44 9.47
N LYS A 370 21.02 -13.04 8.31
CA LYS A 370 21.64 -12.61 7.05
C LYS A 370 20.63 -11.83 6.23
N ILE A 371 21.05 -10.67 5.75
CA ILE A 371 20.33 -9.85 4.79
C ILE A 371 21.15 -9.83 3.50
N GLU A 372 20.58 -10.28 2.39
CA GLU A 372 21.14 -10.13 1.04
C GLU A 372 20.31 -9.12 0.27
N ALA A 373 20.95 -8.05 -0.21
CA ALA A 373 20.35 -7.04 -1.05
C ALA A 373 20.97 -7.12 -2.45
N GLU A 374 20.19 -7.54 -3.44
CA GLU A 374 20.56 -7.53 -4.84
C GLU A 374 19.94 -6.31 -5.52
N ILE A 375 20.77 -5.44 -6.08
CA ILE A 375 20.33 -4.30 -6.87
C ILE A 375 20.24 -4.77 -8.33
N ARG A 376 19.06 -4.61 -8.92
CA ARG A 376 18.75 -5.04 -10.29
C ARG A 376 18.29 -3.88 -11.13
N ASP A 377 18.81 -3.77 -12.35
CA ASP A 377 18.34 -2.81 -13.34
C ASP A 377 16.97 -3.24 -13.95
N ALA A 378 16.42 -2.37 -14.79
CA ALA A 378 15.12 -2.61 -15.45
C ALA A 378 15.11 -3.84 -16.39
N ALA A 379 16.27 -4.34 -16.80
CA ALA A 379 16.39 -5.60 -17.54
C ALA A 379 16.48 -6.84 -16.62
N GLY A 380 16.45 -6.65 -15.30
CA GLY A 380 16.57 -7.69 -14.30
C GLY A 380 18.00 -8.16 -14.02
N LYS A 381 19.00 -7.51 -14.64
CA LYS A 381 20.42 -7.83 -14.42
C LYS A 381 20.88 -7.31 -13.05
N ILE A 382 21.58 -8.14 -12.29
CA ILE A 382 22.18 -7.74 -11.03
C ILE A 382 23.36 -6.80 -11.33
N VAL A 383 23.28 -5.57 -10.84
CA VAL A 383 24.31 -4.53 -10.97
C VAL A 383 25.16 -4.39 -9.71
N ALA A 384 24.62 -4.74 -8.54
CA ALA A 384 25.35 -4.80 -7.28
C ALA A 384 24.71 -5.82 -6.32
N ARG A 385 25.51 -6.26 -5.34
CA ARG A 385 25.03 -7.14 -4.26
C ARG A 385 25.72 -6.75 -2.96
N HIS A 386 24.95 -6.59 -1.90
CA HIS A 386 25.43 -6.34 -0.56
C HIS A 386 24.93 -7.42 0.39
N THR A 387 25.79 -7.84 1.29
CA THR A 387 25.44 -8.81 2.33
C THR A 387 25.69 -8.16 3.69
N VAL A 388 24.66 -8.11 4.51
CA VAL A 388 24.73 -7.64 5.89
C VAL A 388 24.48 -8.83 6.80
N ARG A 389 25.29 -8.97 7.83
CA ARG A 389 25.06 -9.90 8.91
C ARG A 389 24.68 -9.12 10.15
N GLY A 390 23.42 -9.24 10.54
CA GLY A 390 22.85 -8.57 11.69
C GLY A 390 23.09 -9.33 12.97
N GLY A 391 22.91 -8.59 14.08
CA GLY A 391 22.93 -9.12 15.42
C GLY A 391 24.21 -8.80 16.16
N ARG A 392 24.03 -8.27 17.38
CA ARG A 392 25.09 -8.23 18.41
C ARG A 392 25.38 -9.66 18.86
N GLU A 393 26.66 -10.00 19.00
CA GLU A 393 27.08 -11.22 19.68
C GLU A 393 26.59 -11.24 21.13
#